data_f9bedecbcd5c81ecd8b4bcb8181bb60f
#
_entry.id   f9bedecbcd5c81ecd8b4bcb8181bb60f
#
_cell.length_a   1.000
_cell.length_b   1.000
_cell.length_c   1.000
_cell.angle_alpha   90.00
_cell.angle_beta   90.00
_cell.angle_gamma   90.00
#
_symmetry.space_group_name_H-M   'P 1'
#
loop_
_entity.id
_entity.type
_entity.pdbx_description
1 polymer ?
#
loop_
_entity_poly.entity_id
_entity_poly.type
_entity_poly.pdbx_seq_one_letter_code
_entity_poly.pdbx_strand_id
1 'polypeptide(L)'
;MQTFQIKTHKHEQTYSKPHFYILNKGLNSGKPCRTPVRNSFVVSTETIEQKEALFQLSSMLLESKCYNFYLKGSVIPFIGIHDVKNLLIKNQVYLQQKEVQTKIEAIKKIEVLEKGFQNKLKTIQELKISLLRSCKLER
;
A
#
# COMPACT_ATOMS: atom_id res chain seq x y z
N MET A 1 -16.65 16.99 1.20
CA MET A 1 -15.77 16.13 2.00
C MET A 1 -16.13 14.67 1.76
N GLN A 2 -15.20 13.90 1.35
CA GLN A 2 -15.44 12.46 1.17
C GLN A 2 -15.43 11.79 2.55
N THR A 3 -16.57 11.24 2.93
CA THR A 3 -16.70 10.51 4.18
C THR A 3 -16.25 9.06 4.00
N PHE A 4 -15.36 8.61 4.84
CA PHE A 4 -14.97 7.22 4.93
C PHE A 4 -15.04 6.75 6.39
N GLN A 5 -15.16 5.47 6.59
CA GLN A 5 -15.09 4.85 7.90
C GLN A 5 -13.84 4.00 8.01
N ILE A 6 -13.22 4.01 9.17
CA ILE A 6 -12.08 3.15 9.47
C ILE A 6 -12.37 2.38 10.76
N LYS A 7 -12.12 1.08 10.72
CA LYS A 7 -12.32 0.16 11.87
C LYS A 7 -11.19 -0.86 11.90
N THR A 8 -10.96 -1.45 13.07
CA THR A 8 -10.07 -2.61 13.16
C THR A 8 -10.70 -3.79 12.43
N HIS A 9 -9.95 -4.41 11.51
CA HIS A 9 -10.39 -5.61 10.82
C HIS A 9 -10.36 -6.80 11.78
N LYS A 10 -11.48 -7.52 11.86
CA LYS A 10 -11.59 -8.78 12.60
C LYS A 10 -11.52 -9.94 11.62
N HIS A 11 -10.79 -10.97 11.98
CA HIS A 11 -10.68 -12.19 11.20
C HIS A 11 -12.08 -12.72 10.81
N GLU A 12 -12.23 -13.16 9.56
CA GLU A 12 -13.48 -13.69 8.99
C GLU A 12 -14.63 -12.67 8.82
N GLN A 13 -14.45 -11.40 9.15
CA GLN A 13 -15.47 -10.41 8.91
C GLN A 13 -15.48 -10.01 7.43
N THR A 14 -16.68 -9.99 6.83
CA THR A 14 -16.92 -9.52 5.46
C THR A 14 -17.56 -8.14 5.47
N TYR A 15 -17.32 -7.38 4.41
CA TYR A 15 -17.79 -6.00 4.27
C TYR A 15 -18.53 -5.85 2.94
N SER A 16 -19.69 -5.19 2.94
CA SER A 16 -20.53 -4.99 1.76
C SER A 16 -20.17 -3.74 0.94
N LYS A 17 -19.67 -2.70 1.61
CA LYS A 17 -19.26 -1.46 0.95
C LYS A 17 -17.89 -1.60 0.29
N PRO A 18 -17.55 -0.75 -0.71
CA PRO A 18 -16.20 -0.66 -1.24
C PRO A 18 -15.19 -0.42 -0.12
N HIS A 19 -14.17 -1.23 -0.02
CA HIS A 19 -13.21 -1.18 1.08
C HIS A 19 -11.81 -1.67 0.67
N PHE A 20 -10.85 -1.34 1.50
CA PHE A 20 -9.49 -1.88 1.46
C PHE A 20 -8.93 -1.96 2.88
N TYR A 21 -7.76 -2.56 3.01
CA TYR A 21 -7.13 -2.79 4.30
C TYR A 21 -5.84 -1.98 4.42
N ILE A 22 -5.49 -1.57 5.63
CA ILE A 22 -4.21 -0.93 5.96
C ILE A 22 -3.54 -1.73 7.05
N LEU A 23 -2.36 -2.24 6.77
CA LEU A 23 -1.56 -2.99 7.75
C LEU A 23 -1.23 -2.09 8.93
N ASN A 24 -1.44 -2.58 10.16
CA ASN A 24 -1.23 -1.78 11.36
C ASN A 24 -0.09 -2.26 12.27
N LYS A 25 0.58 -3.35 11.91
CA LYS A 25 1.64 -3.96 12.71
C LYS A 25 2.81 -4.39 11.82
N GLY A 26 4.02 -4.22 12.32
CA GLY A 26 5.26 -4.54 11.62
C GLY A 26 5.87 -3.33 10.92
N LEU A 27 7.01 -3.56 10.26
CA LEU A 27 7.78 -2.51 9.56
C LEU A 27 7.01 -1.87 8.38
N ASN A 28 6.03 -2.59 7.83
CA ASN A 28 5.19 -2.12 6.74
C ASN A 28 3.85 -1.53 7.22
N SER A 29 3.75 -1.13 8.49
CA SER A 29 2.55 -0.46 9.02
C SER A 29 2.20 0.77 8.18
N GLY A 30 0.94 0.86 7.77
CA GLY A 30 0.45 1.87 6.81
C GLY A 30 0.28 1.34 5.38
N LYS A 31 0.80 0.14 5.07
CA LYS A 31 0.68 -0.44 3.73
C LYS A 31 -0.77 -0.75 3.39
N PRO A 32 -1.30 -0.17 2.29
CA PRO A 32 -2.63 -0.52 1.81
C PRO A 32 -2.63 -1.88 1.13
N CYS A 33 -3.66 -2.68 1.41
CA CYS A 33 -3.85 -4.01 0.85
C CYS A 33 -5.26 -4.14 0.29
N ARG A 34 -5.39 -4.80 -0.86
CA ARG A 34 -6.70 -5.06 -1.49
C ARG A 34 -7.38 -6.30 -0.93
N THR A 35 -6.60 -7.19 -0.36
CA THR A 35 -7.05 -8.46 0.22
C THR A 35 -6.98 -8.39 1.74
N PRO A 36 -7.82 -9.17 2.47
CA PRO A 36 -7.78 -9.22 3.92
C PRO A 36 -6.39 -9.61 4.44
N VAL A 37 -5.92 -8.89 5.44
CA VAL A 37 -4.63 -9.14 6.10
C VAL A 37 -4.84 -9.12 7.61
N ARG A 38 -4.15 -9.99 8.31
CA ARG A 38 -4.08 -9.93 9.79
C ARG A 38 -3.45 -8.60 10.23
N ASN A 39 -3.85 -8.14 11.41
CA ASN A 39 -3.35 -6.89 12.00
C ASN A 39 -3.52 -5.73 11.03
N SER A 40 -4.74 -5.48 10.62
CA SER A 40 -5.08 -4.39 9.71
C SER A 40 -6.30 -3.60 10.19
N PHE A 41 -6.43 -2.41 9.63
CA PHE A 41 -7.67 -1.63 9.66
C PHE A 41 -8.40 -1.84 8.34
N VAL A 42 -9.73 -1.80 8.36
CA VAL A 42 -10.55 -1.72 7.16
C VAL A 42 -11.01 -0.29 6.97
N VAL A 43 -10.79 0.23 5.77
CA VAL A 43 -11.27 1.54 5.33
C VAL A 43 -12.41 1.32 4.35
N SER A 44 -13.60 1.77 4.71
CA SER A 44 -14.82 1.62 3.90
C SER A 44 -15.28 2.96 3.37
N THR A 45 -15.73 2.99 2.12
CA THR A 45 -16.20 4.18 1.41
C THR A 45 -17.59 3.94 0.80
N GLU A 46 -18.21 4.98 0.33
CA GLU A 46 -19.53 4.86 -0.33
C GLU A 46 -19.37 4.45 -1.81
N THR A 47 -18.30 4.88 -2.48
CA THR A 47 -18.07 4.58 -3.90
C THR A 47 -16.72 3.93 -4.14
N ILE A 48 -16.59 3.23 -5.28
CA ILE A 48 -15.34 2.61 -5.71
C ILE A 48 -14.28 3.67 -6.01
N GLU A 49 -14.68 4.80 -6.59
CA GLU A 49 -13.77 5.91 -6.90
C GLU A 49 -13.14 6.48 -5.64
N GLN A 50 -13.94 6.66 -4.58
CA GLN A 50 -13.43 7.10 -3.27
C GLN A 50 -12.45 6.08 -2.68
N LYS A 51 -12.78 4.79 -2.78
CA LYS A 51 -11.89 3.72 -2.32
C LYS A 51 -10.54 3.76 -3.03
N GLU A 52 -10.54 3.87 -4.37
CA GLU A 52 -9.31 3.92 -5.14
C GLU A 52 -8.48 5.18 -4.83
N ALA A 53 -9.14 6.33 -4.67
CA ALA A 53 -8.47 7.58 -4.29
C ALA A 53 -7.80 7.47 -2.91
N LEU A 54 -8.47 6.93 -1.91
CA LEU A 54 -7.91 6.74 -0.57
C LEU A 54 -6.84 5.64 -0.54
N PHE A 55 -6.99 4.60 -1.33
CA PHE A 55 -5.97 3.56 -1.50
C PHE A 55 -4.67 4.17 -2.05
N GLN A 56 -4.78 4.97 -3.11
CA GLN A 56 -3.64 5.67 -3.70
C GLN A 56 -3.01 6.66 -2.72
N LEU A 57 -3.83 7.41 -1.98
CA LEU A 57 -3.34 8.32 -0.94
C LEU A 57 -2.55 7.56 0.14
N SER A 58 -3.08 6.43 0.59
CA SER A 58 -2.39 5.60 1.60
C SER A 58 -1.06 5.07 1.09
N SER A 59 -0.98 4.68 -0.20
CA SER A 59 0.27 4.29 -0.84
C SER A 59 1.29 5.44 -0.87
N MET A 60 0.85 6.63 -1.25
CA MET A 60 1.69 7.83 -1.26
C MET A 60 2.23 8.17 0.14
N LEU A 61 1.38 8.07 1.17
CA LEU A 61 1.77 8.32 2.55
C LEU A 61 2.80 7.29 3.05
N LEU A 62 2.67 6.04 2.62
CA LEU A 62 3.63 4.99 2.94
C LEU A 62 4.99 5.26 2.28
N GLU A 63 5.01 5.50 0.98
CA GLU A 63 6.24 5.74 0.22
C GLU A 63 6.95 7.03 0.66
N SER A 64 6.19 8.06 1.02
CA SER A 64 6.71 9.30 1.61
C SER A 64 7.15 9.16 3.06
N LYS A 65 7.05 7.96 3.64
CA LYS A 65 7.40 7.66 5.03
C LYS A 65 6.62 8.49 6.07
N CYS A 66 5.45 9.03 5.71
CA CYS A 66 4.62 9.81 6.62
C CYS A 66 4.15 8.98 7.82
N TYR A 67 3.89 7.69 7.63
CA TYR A 67 3.49 6.81 8.74
C TYR A 67 4.62 6.57 9.76
N ASN A 68 5.89 6.72 9.36
CA ASN A 68 7.02 6.44 10.23
C ASN A 68 7.05 7.33 11.47
N PHE A 69 6.55 8.56 11.38
CA PHE A 69 6.45 9.48 12.53
C PHE A 69 5.48 9.01 13.62
N TYR A 70 4.56 8.12 13.26
CA TYR A 70 3.49 7.64 14.13
C TYR A 70 3.68 6.21 14.60
N LEU A 71 4.74 5.55 14.14
CA LEU A 71 5.06 4.19 14.57
C LEU A 71 5.43 4.17 16.05
N LYS A 72 4.85 3.22 16.76
CA LYS A 72 5.07 2.95 18.18
C LYS A 72 5.59 1.53 18.37
N GLY A 73 6.14 1.26 19.55
CA GLY A 73 6.67 -0.05 19.91
C GLY A 73 8.17 -0.19 19.67
N SER A 74 8.85 -0.86 20.60
CA SER A 74 10.32 -1.03 20.60
C SER A 74 10.78 -2.28 19.86
N VAL A 75 9.96 -3.32 19.80
CA VAL A 75 10.30 -4.62 19.19
C VAL A 75 9.59 -4.78 17.85
N ILE A 76 8.25 -4.71 17.87
CA ILE A 76 7.44 -4.77 16.66
C ILE A 76 6.72 -3.43 16.52
N PRO A 77 7.01 -2.63 15.50
CA PRO A 77 6.31 -1.38 15.26
C PRO A 77 4.82 -1.60 15.03
N PHE A 78 4.00 -0.65 15.42
CA PHE A 78 2.58 -0.61 15.10
C PHE A 78 2.12 0.84 14.92
N ILE A 79 0.99 1.03 14.25
CA ILE A 79 0.37 2.34 14.07
C ILE A 79 -1.05 2.34 14.64
N GLY A 80 -1.45 3.44 15.27
CA GLY A 80 -2.78 3.61 15.83
C GLY A 80 -3.82 3.98 14.76
N ILE A 81 -5.06 3.56 14.97
CA ILE A 81 -6.18 3.86 14.07
C ILE A 81 -6.43 5.37 13.93
N HIS A 82 -6.29 6.13 15.02
CA HIS A 82 -6.46 7.58 15.01
C HIS A 82 -5.40 8.28 14.18
N ASP A 83 -4.16 7.81 14.23
CA ASP A 83 -3.06 8.38 13.45
C ASP A 83 -3.28 8.16 11.95
N VAL A 84 -3.68 6.94 11.55
CA VAL A 84 -4.03 6.63 10.16
C VAL A 84 -5.22 7.48 9.70
N LYS A 85 -6.28 7.54 10.49
CA LYS A 85 -7.47 8.34 10.17
C LYS A 85 -7.14 9.80 9.98
N ASN A 86 -6.37 10.38 10.90
CA ASN A 86 -5.98 11.79 10.85
C ASN A 86 -5.10 12.10 9.64
N LEU A 87 -4.15 11.21 9.30
CA LEU A 87 -3.32 11.36 8.10
C LEU A 87 -4.15 11.33 6.82
N LEU A 88 -5.10 10.40 6.71
CA LEU A 88 -5.99 10.33 5.56
C LEU A 88 -6.87 11.59 5.46
N ILE A 89 -7.51 12.02 6.54
CA ILE A 89 -8.35 13.23 6.56
C ILE A 89 -7.53 14.47 6.16
N LYS A 90 -6.37 14.65 6.76
CA LYS A 90 -5.52 15.83 6.52
C LYS A 90 -5.05 15.92 5.07
N ASN A 91 -4.77 14.78 4.46
CA ASN A 91 -4.18 14.75 3.12
C ASN A 91 -5.19 14.54 1.98
N GLN A 92 -6.42 14.09 2.26
CA GLN A 92 -7.42 13.89 1.20
C GLN A 92 -7.78 15.18 0.44
N VAL A 93 -7.63 16.35 1.07
CA VAL A 93 -7.87 17.65 0.42
C VAL A 93 -6.92 17.86 -0.78
N TYR A 94 -5.69 17.35 -0.68
CA TYR A 94 -4.72 17.44 -1.77
C TYR A 94 -5.11 16.63 -3.00
N LEU A 95 -5.89 15.55 -2.82
CA LEU A 95 -6.34 14.71 -3.94
C LEU A 95 -7.23 15.46 -4.94
N GLN A 96 -7.87 16.54 -4.52
CA GLN A 96 -8.76 17.34 -5.38
C GLN A 96 -7.99 18.38 -6.22
N GLN A 97 -6.71 18.61 -5.94
CA GLN A 97 -5.90 19.57 -6.68
C GLN A 97 -5.48 18.96 -8.03
N LYS A 98 -5.72 19.69 -9.11
CA LYS A 98 -5.39 19.26 -10.49
C LYS A 98 -3.91 18.87 -10.66
N GLU A 99 -3.02 19.64 -10.04
CA GLU A 99 -1.59 19.35 -10.06
C GLU A 99 -1.26 18.00 -9.39
N VAL A 100 -1.92 17.71 -8.27
CA VAL A 100 -1.72 16.44 -7.55
C VAL A 100 -2.26 15.26 -8.38
N GLN A 101 -3.39 15.42 -9.06
CA GLN A 101 -3.93 14.40 -9.95
C GLN A 101 -2.98 14.07 -11.10
N THR A 102 -2.38 15.09 -11.73
CA THR A 102 -1.37 14.90 -12.77
C THR A 102 -0.14 14.14 -12.25
N LYS A 103 0.32 14.46 -11.05
CA LYS A 103 1.43 13.75 -10.40
C LYS A 103 1.07 12.30 -10.08
N ILE A 104 -0.14 12.03 -9.62
CA ILE A 104 -0.63 10.67 -9.35
C ILE A 104 -0.65 9.83 -10.64
N GLU A 105 -1.13 10.39 -11.74
CA GLU A 105 -1.12 9.69 -13.04
C GLU A 105 0.31 9.39 -13.51
N ALA A 106 1.24 10.32 -13.33
CA ALA A 106 2.65 10.11 -13.64
C ALA A 106 3.26 8.99 -12.76
N ILE A 107 2.97 8.98 -11.47
CA ILE A 107 3.43 7.93 -10.55
C ILE A 107 2.92 6.56 -10.99
N LYS A 108 1.63 6.43 -11.35
CA LYS A 108 1.06 5.17 -11.84
C LYS A 108 1.80 4.64 -13.08
N LYS A 109 2.16 5.53 -14.01
CA LYS A 109 2.94 5.16 -15.20
C LYS A 109 4.34 4.68 -14.84
N ILE A 110 5.00 5.35 -13.89
CA ILE A 110 6.32 4.96 -13.38
C ILE A 110 6.25 3.59 -12.70
N GLU A 111 5.24 3.33 -11.88
CA GLU A 111 5.03 2.04 -11.22
C GLU A 111 4.88 0.88 -12.23
N VAL A 112 4.16 1.12 -13.32
CA VAL A 112 4.03 0.13 -14.41
C VAL A 112 5.38 -0.16 -15.06
N LEU A 113 6.19 0.86 -15.33
CA LEU A 113 7.54 0.71 -15.87
C LEU A 113 8.45 -0.03 -14.89
N GLU A 114 8.43 0.34 -13.63
CA GLU A 114 9.21 -0.31 -12.56
C GLU A 114 8.90 -1.81 -12.48
N LYS A 115 7.62 -2.16 -12.47
CA LYS A 115 7.19 -3.56 -12.48
C LYS A 115 7.68 -4.31 -13.72
N GLY A 116 7.63 -3.68 -14.89
CA GLY A 116 8.16 -4.25 -16.14
C GLY A 116 9.66 -4.52 -16.06
N PHE A 117 10.45 -3.59 -15.51
CA PHE A 117 11.88 -3.77 -15.31
C PHE A 117 12.21 -4.86 -14.27
N GLN A 118 11.46 -4.93 -13.18
CA GLN A 118 11.61 -6.00 -12.19
C GLN A 118 11.34 -7.38 -12.80
N ASN A 119 10.32 -7.52 -13.64
CA ASN A 119 10.03 -8.77 -14.35
C ASN A 119 11.15 -9.15 -15.33
N LYS A 120 11.71 -8.19 -16.06
CA LYS A 120 12.86 -8.41 -16.95
C LYS A 120 14.09 -8.85 -16.16
N LEU A 121 14.38 -8.20 -15.05
CA LEU A 121 15.49 -8.57 -14.17
C LEU A 121 15.34 -10.00 -13.67
N LYS A 122 14.15 -10.38 -13.24
CA LYS A 122 13.84 -11.75 -12.81
C LYS A 122 14.12 -12.76 -13.91
N THR A 123 13.67 -12.49 -15.14
CA THR A 123 13.90 -13.35 -16.31
C THR A 123 15.39 -13.49 -16.60
N ILE A 124 16.15 -12.41 -16.55
CA ILE A 124 17.62 -12.42 -16.73
C ILE A 124 18.30 -13.29 -15.68
N GLN A 125 17.88 -13.18 -14.42
CA GLN A 125 18.42 -13.98 -13.32
C GLN A 125 18.10 -15.47 -13.48
N GLU A 126 16.88 -15.80 -13.91
CA GLU A 126 16.47 -17.18 -14.20
C GLU A 126 17.27 -17.78 -15.35
N LEU A 127 17.51 -17.02 -16.43
CA LEU A 127 18.35 -17.44 -17.54
C LEU A 127 19.79 -17.69 -17.10
N LYS A 128 20.36 -16.79 -16.31
CA LYS A 128 21.71 -16.96 -15.73
C LYS A 128 21.82 -18.25 -14.90
N ILE A 129 20.84 -18.50 -14.05
CA ILE A 129 20.78 -19.71 -13.21
C ILE A 129 20.69 -20.96 -14.10
N SER A 130 19.85 -20.92 -15.13
CA SER A 130 19.69 -22.02 -16.08
C SER A 130 21.02 -22.36 -16.78
N LEU A 131 21.75 -21.34 -17.24
CA LEU A 131 23.06 -21.52 -17.87
C LEU A 131 24.11 -22.06 -16.89
N LEU A 132 24.11 -21.57 -15.65
CA LEU A 132 25.02 -22.07 -14.60
C LEU A 132 24.75 -23.55 -14.26
N ARG A 133 23.47 -23.95 -14.22
CA ARG A 133 23.09 -25.36 -14.01
C ARG A 133 23.49 -26.27 -15.16
N SER A 134 23.59 -25.75 -16.39
CA SER A 134 24.08 -26.52 -17.53
C SER A 134 25.59 -26.74 -17.49
N CYS A 135 26.33 -25.95 -16.71
CA CYS A 135 27.76 -26.15 -16.48
C CYS A 135 27.94 -27.33 -15.52
N LYS A 136 28.72 -28.31 -15.91
CA LYS A 136 29.11 -29.44 -15.03
C LYS A 136 30.23 -28.98 -14.10
N LEU A 137 29.84 -28.30 -13.04
CA LEU A 137 30.82 -27.88 -12.02
C LEU A 137 31.04 -29.02 -11.02
N GLU A 138 32.29 -29.39 -10.83
CA GLU A 138 32.67 -30.35 -9.80
C GLU A 138 32.86 -29.66 -8.45
N ARG A 139 32.50 -30.39 -7.40
CA ARG A 139 32.72 -29.92 -6.01
C ARG A 139 34.08 -30.39 -5.49
#